data_8770ea6ce7f883209543d8b9360cbe30
#
_entry.id   8770ea6ce7f883209543d8b9360cbe30
#
_cell.length_a   1.000
_cell.length_b   1.000
_cell.length_c   1.000
_cell.angle_alpha   90.00
_cell.angle_beta   90.00
_cell.angle_gamma   90.00
#
_symmetry.space_group_name_H-M   'P 1'
#
loop_
_entity.id
_entity.type
_entity.pdbx_description
1 polymer ?
#
loop_
_entity_poly.entity_id
_entity_poly.type
_entity_poly.pdbx_seq_one_letter_code
_entity_poly.pdbx_strand_id
1 'polypeptide(L)'
;MRISGTMASLAGLEQAIEEQDEEQKELAIRRMLLLHGITLSIGGIPLLYLGEEWGTLNDYDFTKDPAKAGDSRWIHRPRMRWEYLEELDDHIESGSGSIGQRVFKSIRQLINLRKSLPALAGQEMDLVATSNDHVLGYIRIYEGHRLIVFANFSEHPQVIDGNKLR
;
A
#
# COMPACT_ATOMS: atom_id res chain seq x y z
N MET A 1 24.16 -4.92 6.64
CA MET A 1 23.12 -4.18 7.35
C MET A 1 21.78 -4.57 6.76
N ARG A 2 20.81 -5.01 7.54
CA ARG A 2 19.44 -5.26 7.03
C ARG A 2 18.64 -3.98 7.15
N ILE A 3 17.96 -3.58 6.07
CA ILE A 3 17.00 -2.50 6.11
C ILE A 3 15.69 -3.13 6.59
N SER A 4 15.15 -2.66 7.71
CA SER A 4 13.89 -3.11 8.28
C SER A 4 13.08 -1.88 8.66
N GLY A 5 11.77 -1.94 8.42
CA GLY A 5 10.85 -0.86 8.76
C GLY A 5 9.42 -1.25 8.42
N THR A 6 8.46 -0.51 8.93
CA THR A 6 7.07 -0.59 8.48
C THR A 6 6.96 -0.04 7.05
N MET A 7 5.94 -0.44 6.31
CA MET A 7 5.69 0.10 4.97
C MET A 7 5.52 1.63 5.02
N ALA A 8 4.83 2.14 6.03
CA ALA A 8 4.59 3.57 6.20
C ALA A 8 5.90 4.36 6.34
N SER A 9 6.80 3.91 7.23
CA SER A 9 8.11 4.56 7.42
C SER A 9 8.98 4.45 6.16
N LEU A 10 9.00 3.28 5.50
CA LEU A 10 9.74 3.08 4.25
C LEU A 10 9.19 3.90 3.08
N ALA A 11 7.89 4.18 3.06
CA ALA A 11 7.25 5.05 2.07
C ALA A 11 7.52 6.55 2.29
N GLY A 12 8.14 6.91 3.43
CA GLY A 12 8.49 8.29 3.80
C GLY A 12 7.47 8.98 4.70
N LEU A 13 6.44 8.27 5.19
CA LEU A 13 5.39 8.87 6.03
C LEU A 13 5.95 9.39 7.36
N GLU A 14 6.85 8.64 7.99
CA GLU A 14 7.46 9.02 9.26
C GLU A 14 8.22 10.33 9.15
N GLN A 15 9.11 10.44 8.15
CA GLN A 15 9.85 11.67 7.87
C GLN A 15 8.91 12.84 7.58
N ALA A 16 7.88 12.64 6.74
CA ALA A 16 6.93 13.68 6.39
C ALA A 16 6.13 14.19 7.61
N ILE A 17 5.85 13.32 8.58
CA ILE A 17 5.20 13.70 9.85
C ILE A 17 6.17 14.54 10.71
N GLU A 18 7.43 14.12 10.84
CA GLU A 18 8.46 14.83 11.60
C GLU A 18 8.74 16.22 11.03
N GLU A 19 8.80 16.33 9.71
CA GLU A 19 9.02 17.59 8.98
C GLU A 19 7.76 18.45 8.85
N GLN A 20 6.58 17.93 9.24
CA GLN A 20 5.27 18.57 9.11
C GLN A 20 4.93 18.95 7.65
N ASP A 21 5.43 18.18 6.69
CA ASP A 21 5.24 18.38 5.26
C ASP A 21 3.97 17.64 4.78
N GLU A 22 2.89 18.40 4.57
CA GLU A 22 1.59 17.84 4.15
C GLU A 22 1.64 17.24 2.74
N GLU A 23 2.45 17.80 1.84
CA GLU A 23 2.60 17.27 0.48
C GLU A 23 3.30 15.91 0.51
N GLN A 24 4.39 15.79 1.28
CA GLN A 24 5.10 14.53 1.44
C GLN A 24 4.29 13.49 2.21
N LYS A 25 3.44 13.88 3.18
CA LYS A 25 2.48 12.97 3.83
C LYS A 25 1.52 12.38 2.81
N GLU A 26 0.96 13.22 1.93
CA GLU A 26 0.05 12.77 0.90
C GLU A 26 0.73 11.83 -0.10
N LEU A 27 1.95 12.16 -0.53
CA LEU A 27 2.75 11.31 -1.41
C LEU A 27 3.10 9.97 -0.75
N ALA A 28 3.45 9.95 0.52
CA ALA A 28 3.73 8.73 1.27
C ALA A 28 2.49 7.82 1.33
N ILE A 29 1.31 8.36 1.61
CA ILE A 29 0.04 7.62 1.58
C ILE A 29 -0.19 7.02 0.17
N ARG A 30 -0.01 7.80 -0.90
CA ARG A 30 -0.16 7.32 -2.28
C ARG A 30 0.82 6.20 -2.61
N ARG A 31 2.09 6.28 -2.17
CA ARG A 31 3.09 5.22 -2.34
C ARG A 31 2.67 3.94 -1.63
N MET A 32 2.16 4.03 -0.39
CA MET A 32 1.62 2.88 0.35
C MET A 32 0.45 2.25 -0.41
N LEU A 33 -0.51 3.05 -0.86
CA LEU A 33 -1.69 2.56 -1.58
C LEU A 33 -1.33 1.97 -2.95
N LEU A 34 -0.31 2.49 -3.64
CA LEU A 34 0.23 1.92 -4.87
C LEU A 34 0.76 0.51 -4.62
N LEU A 35 1.58 0.32 -3.58
CA LEU A 35 2.16 -0.98 -3.22
C LEU A 35 1.08 -1.98 -2.81
N HIS A 36 0.09 -1.57 -2.01
CA HIS A 36 -1.05 -2.43 -1.67
C HIS A 36 -1.92 -2.74 -2.89
N GLY A 37 -2.12 -1.79 -3.79
CA GLY A 37 -2.84 -2.00 -5.05
C GLY A 37 -2.19 -3.09 -5.90
N ILE A 38 -0.87 -3.05 -6.04
CA ILE A 38 -0.09 -4.10 -6.73
C ILE A 38 -0.21 -5.43 -5.98
N THR A 39 0.03 -5.46 -4.67
CA THR A 39 -0.07 -6.68 -3.84
C THR A 39 -1.45 -7.34 -3.99
N LEU A 40 -2.52 -6.54 -4.02
CA LEU A 40 -3.89 -7.03 -4.14
C LEU A 40 -4.29 -7.43 -5.57
N SER A 41 -3.54 -7.06 -6.60
CA SER A 41 -3.91 -7.30 -8.00
C SER A 41 -2.94 -8.18 -8.79
N ILE A 42 -1.68 -8.31 -8.38
CA ILE A 42 -0.65 -9.01 -9.16
C ILE A 42 -0.85 -10.53 -9.25
N GLY A 43 -1.56 -11.13 -8.29
CA GLY A 43 -1.83 -12.57 -8.23
C GLY A 43 -1.43 -13.19 -6.90
N GLY A 44 -1.67 -14.51 -6.77
CA GLY A 44 -1.40 -15.22 -5.52
C GLY A 44 -2.35 -14.83 -4.37
N ILE A 45 -1.92 -15.15 -3.15
CA ILE A 45 -2.64 -14.83 -1.92
C ILE A 45 -2.02 -13.55 -1.35
N PRO A 46 -2.75 -12.41 -1.36
CA PRO A 46 -2.23 -11.18 -0.80
C PRO A 46 -2.12 -11.29 0.73
N LEU A 47 -1.01 -10.84 1.26
CA LEU A 47 -0.75 -10.78 2.68
C LEU A 47 -0.65 -9.31 3.10
N LEU A 48 -1.45 -8.90 4.06
CA LEU A 48 -1.32 -7.63 4.76
C LEU A 48 -0.69 -7.90 6.13
N TYR A 49 0.40 -7.22 6.42
CA TYR A 49 1.01 -7.33 7.74
C TYR A 49 0.24 -6.45 8.73
N LEU A 50 0.00 -6.98 9.94
CA LEU A 50 -0.78 -6.28 10.97
C LEU A 50 -0.20 -4.90 11.27
N GLY A 51 -1.04 -3.87 11.16
CA GLY A 51 -0.68 -2.46 11.36
C GLY A 51 -0.42 -1.69 10.06
N GLU A 52 -0.15 -2.35 8.94
CA GLU A 52 0.01 -1.67 7.64
C GLU A 52 -1.28 -0.99 7.19
N GLU A 53 -2.42 -1.59 7.54
CA GLU A 53 -3.76 -1.04 7.28
C GLU A 53 -4.04 0.29 7.99
N TRP A 54 -3.23 0.63 8.98
CA TRP A 54 -3.32 1.90 9.73
C TRP A 54 -2.19 2.87 9.41
N GLY A 55 -1.25 2.48 8.54
CA GLY A 55 -0.05 3.26 8.30
C GLY A 55 0.84 3.35 9.54
N THR A 56 0.92 2.26 10.32
CA THR A 56 1.70 2.20 11.55
C THR A 56 3.18 2.47 11.29
N LEU A 57 3.77 3.37 12.05
CA LEU A 57 5.18 3.76 11.96
C LEU A 57 6.09 2.77 12.68
N ASN A 58 7.40 2.96 12.53
CA ASN A 58 8.41 2.18 13.23
C ASN A 58 8.30 2.32 14.76
N ASP A 59 8.58 1.22 15.45
CA ASP A 59 8.74 1.20 16.90
C ASP A 59 10.23 1.20 17.25
N TYR A 60 10.76 2.36 17.62
CA TYR A 60 12.15 2.49 18.07
C TYR A 60 12.34 2.11 19.53
N ASP A 61 11.26 1.99 20.29
CA ASP A 61 11.31 1.65 21.72
C ASP A 61 11.71 0.18 21.98
N PHE A 62 11.71 -0.64 20.91
CA PHE A 62 12.22 -2.02 21.01
C PHE A 62 13.66 -2.08 21.55
N THR A 63 14.47 -1.05 21.30
CA THR A 63 15.86 -0.98 21.79
C THR A 63 15.97 -0.86 23.30
N LYS A 64 14.92 -0.40 23.96
CA LYS A 64 14.84 -0.27 25.43
C LYS A 64 14.50 -1.60 26.12
N ASP A 65 14.03 -2.59 25.37
CA ASP A 65 13.69 -3.93 25.87
C ASP A 65 14.89 -4.86 25.64
N PRO A 66 15.60 -5.33 26.70
CA PRO A 66 16.76 -6.21 26.54
C PRO A 66 16.48 -7.51 25.77
N ALA A 67 15.21 -7.98 25.80
CA ALA A 67 14.81 -9.19 25.05
C ALA A 67 14.66 -8.94 23.54
N LYS A 68 14.56 -7.69 23.11
CA LYS A 68 14.32 -7.29 21.73
C LYS A 68 15.49 -6.53 21.09
N ALA A 69 16.26 -5.81 21.89
CA ALA A 69 17.31 -4.90 21.44
C ALA A 69 18.33 -5.53 20.48
N GLY A 70 18.56 -6.84 20.56
CA GLY A 70 19.45 -7.58 19.68
C GLY A 70 18.87 -7.95 18.30
N ASP A 71 17.58 -7.70 18.05
CA ASP A 71 16.90 -8.10 16.81
C ASP A 71 16.19 -6.90 16.18
N SER A 72 16.77 -6.34 15.12
CA SER A 72 16.24 -5.18 14.41
C SER A 72 14.86 -5.40 13.76
N ARG A 73 14.37 -6.65 13.68
CA ARG A 73 13.02 -6.93 13.16
C ARG A 73 11.91 -6.39 14.06
N TRP A 74 12.20 -6.12 15.33
CA TRP A 74 11.22 -5.53 16.23
C TRP A 74 10.82 -4.10 15.85
N ILE A 75 11.61 -3.41 15.05
CA ILE A 75 11.29 -2.05 14.58
C ILE A 75 9.97 -1.99 13.81
N HIS A 76 9.63 -3.05 13.06
CA HIS A 76 8.39 -3.12 12.29
C HIS A 76 7.32 -4.02 12.94
N ARG A 77 7.43 -4.24 14.25
CA ARG A 77 6.50 -5.05 15.05
C ARG A 77 5.97 -4.27 16.26
N PRO A 78 5.47 -3.04 16.07
CA PRO A 78 4.87 -2.28 17.15
C PRO A 78 3.66 -3.04 17.71
N ARG A 79 3.32 -2.75 18.96
CA ARG A 79 2.08 -3.25 19.53
C ARG A 79 0.90 -2.61 18.78
N MET A 80 -0.10 -3.42 18.43
CA MET A 80 -1.32 -2.93 17.83
C MET A 80 -2.04 -2.01 18.82
N ARG A 81 -2.42 -0.84 18.37
CA ARG A 81 -3.23 0.12 19.10
C ARG A 81 -4.70 -0.11 18.75
N TRP A 82 -5.38 -0.87 19.59
CA TRP A 82 -6.78 -1.25 19.37
C TRP A 82 -7.73 -0.06 19.46
N GLU A 83 -7.30 1.04 20.07
CA GLU A 83 -8.04 2.30 20.13
C GLU A 83 -8.37 2.86 18.73
N TYR A 84 -7.57 2.51 17.71
CA TYR A 84 -7.87 2.87 16.33
C TYR A 84 -9.21 2.33 15.82
N LEU A 85 -9.69 1.21 16.37
CA LEU A 85 -11.00 0.67 16.03
C LEU A 85 -12.15 1.54 16.52
N GLU A 86 -11.96 2.23 17.66
CA GLU A 86 -12.95 3.14 18.23
C GLU A 86 -13.04 4.45 17.41
N GLU A 87 -11.97 4.80 16.70
CA GLU A 87 -11.91 5.96 15.81
C GLU A 87 -12.53 5.70 14.43
N LEU A 88 -12.90 4.43 14.14
CA LEU A 88 -13.51 4.08 12.85
C LEU A 88 -14.93 4.62 12.78
N ASP A 89 -15.08 5.77 12.18
CA ASP A 89 -16.37 6.29 11.75
C ASP A 89 -16.61 5.94 10.27
N ASP A 90 -17.63 5.13 10.01
CA ASP A 90 -18.02 4.74 8.65
C ASP A 90 -18.58 5.92 7.83
N HIS A 91 -18.93 7.03 8.49
CA HIS A 91 -19.47 8.24 7.86
C HIS A 91 -18.39 9.24 7.44
N ILE A 92 -17.10 9.02 7.77
CA ILE A 92 -16.03 9.91 7.31
C ILE A 92 -15.89 9.76 5.78
N GLU A 93 -15.99 10.86 5.05
CA GLU A 93 -15.80 10.88 3.59
C GLU A 93 -14.39 10.42 3.19
N SER A 94 -14.26 9.83 2.00
CA SER A 94 -12.95 9.45 1.45
C SER A 94 -12.03 10.68 1.37
N GLY A 95 -10.86 10.59 2.00
CA GLY A 95 -9.89 11.70 2.02
C GLY A 95 -9.95 12.58 3.27
N SER A 96 -10.98 12.46 4.10
CA SER A 96 -11.05 13.13 5.42
C SER A 96 -10.67 12.17 6.55
N GLY A 97 -10.36 12.70 7.73
CA GLY A 97 -9.98 11.94 8.91
C GLY A 97 -8.48 11.82 9.12
N SER A 98 -8.08 11.06 10.14
CA SER A 98 -6.67 10.80 10.45
C SER A 98 -6.00 10.00 9.32
N ILE A 99 -4.67 10.03 9.26
CA ILE A 99 -3.88 9.24 8.29
C ILE A 99 -4.28 7.77 8.36
N GLY A 100 -4.39 7.21 9.58
CA GLY A 100 -4.79 5.82 9.78
C GLY A 100 -6.17 5.49 9.22
N GLN A 101 -7.15 6.36 9.47
CA GLN A 101 -8.51 6.20 8.94
C GLN A 101 -8.53 6.24 7.40
N ARG A 102 -7.78 7.15 6.80
CA ARG A 102 -7.66 7.28 5.35
C ARG A 102 -7.03 6.04 4.72
N VAL A 103 -5.92 5.56 5.28
CA VAL A 103 -5.21 4.35 4.82
C VAL A 103 -6.13 3.14 4.96
N PHE A 104 -6.74 2.94 6.13
CA PHE A 104 -7.64 1.82 6.39
C PHE A 104 -8.82 1.77 5.39
N LYS A 105 -9.52 2.89 5.20
CA LYS A 105 -10.63 2.96 4.24
C LYS A 105 -10.19 2.63 2.82
N SER A 106 -9.05 3.16 2.39
CA SER A 106 -8.53 2.94 1.04
C SER A 106 -8.14 1.48 0.83
N ILE A 107 -7.47 0.84 1.80
CA ILE A 107 -7.13 -0.59 1.73
C ILE A 107 -8.41 -1.44 1.73
N ARG A 108 -9.40 -1.12 2.58
CA ARG A 108 -10.71 -1.80 2.58
C ARG A 108 -11.40 -1.69 1.22
N GLN A 109 -11.34 -0.52 0.56
CA GLN A 109 -11.87 -0.34 -0.80
C GLN A 109 -11.13 -1.22 -1.82
N LEU A 110 -9.79 -1.27 -1.78
CA LEU A 110 -8.99 -2.14 -2.66
C LEU A 110 -9.32 -3.63 -2.46
N ILE A 111 -9.51 -4.06 -1.21
CA ILE A 111 -9.93 -5.44 -0.90
C ILE A 111 -11.32 -5.73 -1.48
N ASN A 112 -12.28 -4.82 -1.30
CA ASN A 112 -13.62 -4.98 -1.83
C ASN A 112 -13.61 -5.00 -3.37
N LEU A 113 -12.82 -4.13 -4.00
CA LEU A 113 -12.63 -4.12 -5.44
C LEU A 113 -12.05 -5.47 -5.91
N ARG A 114 -10.99 -6.00 -5.26
CA ARG A 114 -10.46 -7.33 -5.57
C ARG A 114 -11.53 -8.41 -5.50
N LYS A 115 -12.37 -8.40 -4.46
CA LYS A 115 -13.45 -9.40 -4.29
C LYS A 115 -14.53 -9.30 -5.36
N SER A 116 -14.75 -8.11 -5.92
CA SER A 116 -15.78 -7.87 -6.94
C SER A 116 -15.32 -8.14 -8.38
N LEU A 117 -14.01 -8.29 -8.61
CA LEU A 117 -13.41 -8.46 -9.94
C LEU A 117 -12.99 -9.91 -10.19
N PRO A 118 -13.75 -10.70 -10.98
CA PRO A 118 -13.43 -12.10 -11.24
C PRO A 118 -12.03 -12.32 -11.82
N ALA A 119 -11.55 -11.43 -12.68
CA ALA A 119 -10.21 -11.51 -13.27
C ALA A 119 -9.07 -11.61 -12.22
N LEU A 120 -9.30 -11.16 -10.98
CA LEU A 120 -8.31 -11.22 -9.89
C LEU A 120 -8.35 -12.55 -9.11
N ALA A 121 -9.31 -13.44 -9.38
CA ALA A 121 -9.41 -14.75 -8.73
C ALA A 121 -8.40 -15.77 -9.29
N GLY A 122 -8.03 -15.63 -10.56
CA GLY A 122 -7.07 -16.52 -11.22
C GLY A 122 -5.62 -16.21 -10.89
N GLN A 123 -4.71 -16.97 -11.49
CA GLN A 123 -3.26 -16.78 -11.35
C GLN A 123 -2.59 -16.29 -12.64
N GLU A 124 -3.29 -16.33 -13.76
CA GLU A 124 -2.74 -15.89 -15.05
C GLU A 124 -2.51 -14.38 -15.05
N MET A 125 -1.31 -14.02 -15.46
CA MET A 125 -0.88 -12.63 -15.57
C MET A 125 0.10 -12.50 -16.72
N ASP A 126 -0.15 -11.52 -17.61
CA ASP A 126 0.76 -11.13 -18.66
C ASP A 126 1.23 -9.69 -18.47
N LEU A 127 2.51 -9.44 -18.71
CA LEU A 127 3.03 -8.07 -18.69
C LEU A 127 2.61 -7.33 -19.96
N VAL A 128 2.27 -6.06 -19.79
CA VAL A 128 1.93 -5.14 -20.89
C VAL A 128 3.06 -4.15 -21.12
N ALA A 129 3.55 -4.08 -22.33
CA ALA A 129 4.54 -3.08 -22.71
C ALA A 129 3.87 -1.69 -22.75
N THR A 130 4.15 -0.85 -21.77
CA THR A 130 3.60 0.50 -21.68
C THR A 130 4.39 1.51 -22.50
N SER A 131 5.62 1.18 -22.91
CA SER A 131 6.59 2.11 -23.51
C SER A 131 6.85 3.35 -22.63
N ASN A 132 6.64 3.22 -21.31
CA ASN A 132 6.87 4.26 -20.33
C ASN A 132 7.54 3.65 -19.09
N ASP A 133 8.78 4.05 -18.82
CA ASP A 133 9.62 3.49 -17.76
C ASP A 133 9.08 3.76 -16.34
N HIS A 134 8.13 4.68 -16.20
CA HIS A 134 7.48 5.00 -14.93
C HIS A 134 6.21 4.21 -14.67
N VAL A 135 5.73 3.41 -15.65
CA VAL A 135 4.44 2.73 -15.54
C VAL A 135 4.59 1.23 -15.73
N LEU A 136 4.31 0.47 -14.69
CA LEU A 136 4.12 -0.97 -14.76
C LEU A 136 2.71 -1.26 -15.29
N GLY A 137 2.63 -2.07 -16.37
CA GLY A 137 1.37 -2.55 -16.90
C GLY A 137 1.29 -4.08 -16.88
N TYR A 138 0.13 -4.62 -16.52
CA TYR A 138 -0.14 -6.05 -16.62
C TYR A 138 -1.63 -6.34 -16.80
N ILE A 139 -1.92 -7.50 -17.40
CA ILE A 139 -3.29 -8.01 -17.55
C ILE A 139 -3.47 -9.20 -16.63
N ARG A 140 -4.62 -9.25 -15.96
CA ARG A 140 -5.11 -10.39 -15.22
C ARG A 140 -6.19 -11.08 -16.04
N ILE A 141 -6.15 -12.42 -16.10
CA ILE A 141 -7.09 -13.22 -16.88
C ILE A 141 -7.63 -14.34 -16.01
N TYR A 142 -8.95 -14.50 -16.02
CA TYR A 142 -9.61 -15.61 -15.36
C TYR A 142 -11.01 -15.86 -15.94
N GLU A 143 -11.31 -17.08 -16.36
CA GLU A 143 -12.62 -17.50 -16.89
C GLU A 143 -13.22 -16.54 -17.94
N GLY A 144 -12.39 -16.04 -18.85
CA GLY A 144 -12.78 -15.10 -19.90
C GLY A 144 -12.86 -13.65 -19.47
N HIS A 145 -12.75 -13.35 -18.18
CA HIS A 145 -12.63 -11.99 -17.67
C HIS A 145 -11.21 -11.47 -17.83
N ARG A 146 -11.08 -10.23 -18.27
CA ARG A 146 -9.79 -9.54 -18.42
C ARG A 146 -9.82 -8.23 -17.66
N LEU A 147 -8.73 -7.96 -16.93
CA LEU A 147 -8.50 -6.70 -16.22
C LEU A 147 -7.10 -6.23 -16.53
N ILE A 148 -6.99 -5.02 -17.06
CA ILE A 148 -5.70 -4.36 -17.22
C ILE A 148 -5.45 -3.48 -16.00
N VAL A 149 -4.23 -3.55 -15.48
CA VAL A 149 -3.76 -2.77 -14.33
C VAL A 149 -2.56 -1.94 -14.77
N PHE A 150 -2.59 -0.65 -14.44
CA PHE A 150 -1.47 0.25 -14.60
C PHE A 150 -1.09 0.84 -13.25
N ALA A 151 0.19 0.76 -12.91
CA ALA A 151 0.77 1.32 -11.71
C ALA A 151 1.80 2.39 -12.09
N ASN A 152 1.53 3.65 -11.74
CA ASN A 152 2.42 4.77 -12.00
C ASN A 152 3.36 4.98 -10.80
N PHE A 153 4.65 4.78 -10.98
CA PHE A 153 5.71 4.93 -9.98
C PHE A 153 6.32 6.34 -9.94
N SER A 154 5.78 7.27 -10.72
CA SER A 154 6.21 8.67 -10.65
C SER A 154 5.22 9.53 -9.87
N GLU A 155 5.66 10.71 -9.48
CA GLU A 155 4.84 11.71 -8.78
C GLU A 155 4.00 12.56 -9.75
N HIS A 156 4.18 12.36 -11.06
CA HIS A 156 3.53 13.12 -12.11
C HIS A 156 2.57 12.25 -12.95
N PRO A 157 1.53 12.83 -13.54
CA PRO A 157 0.70 12.15 -14.53
C PRO A 157 1.55 11.59 -15.66
N GLN A 158 1.27 10.34 -16.05
CA GLN A 158 1.96 9.65 -17.12
C GLN A 158 1.00 9.34 -18.27
N VAL A 159 1.50 9.42 -19.50
CA VAL A 159 0.75 9.08 -20.70
C VAL A 159 1.18 7.71 -21.20
N ILE A 160 0.20 6.87 -21.53
CA ILE A 160 0.38 5.57 -22.15
C ILE A 160 -0.31 5.62 -23.52
N ASP A 161 0.41 5.24 -24.57
CA ASP A 161 -0.17 5.11 -25.92
C ASP A 161 -0.95 3.81 -26.01
N GLY A 162 -2.29 3.90 -26.00
CA GLY A 162 -3.18 2.74 -26.08
C GLY A 162 -2.97 1.88 -27.36
N ASN A 163 -2.45 2.44 -28.45
CA ASN A 163 -2.18 1.70 -29.67
C ASN A 163 -0.92 0.80 -29.57
N LYS A 164 -0.10 1.02 -28.56
CA LYS A 164 1.12 0.25 -28.31
C LYS A 164 0.95 -0.81 -27.22
N LEU A 165 -0.22 -0.87 -26.61
CA LEU A 165 -0.55 -1.91 -25.63
C LEU A 165 -0.78 -3.24 -26.37
N ARG A 166 0.20 -4.15 -26.30
CA ARG A 166 0.16 -5.49 -26.92
C ARG A 166 0.56 -6.56 -25.92
#